data_b326313da4f2dcf6c4876965e3db5dba
#
_entry.id   b326313da4f2dcf6c4876965e3db5dba
#
_cell.length_a   1.000
_cell.length_b   1.000
_cell.length_c   1.000
_cell.angle_alpha   90.00
_cell.angle_beta   90.00
_cell.angle_gamma   90.00
#
_symmetry.space_group_name_H-M   'P 1'
#
loop_
_entity.id
_entity.type
_entity.pdbx_description
1 polymer ?
#
loop_
_entity_poly.entity_id
_entity_poly.type
_entity_poly.pdbx_seq_one_letter_code
_entity_poly.pdbx_strand_id
1 'polypeptide(L)'
;MNNPHVVLIIADDASFPRDLVGRWQTERIVPAFTVMSTELFNGVAVGSFDVAIIGPVRNGRLAAILKSLDAGPHPVICVSESGSQVHSIRAEYPRVLLMQKHENWLDSLLLLGSECLKRADLTARVRKAEHSSTLNSRNAALGNYILENRHGFNNLLTSVLGNSELLLMECKTLDETARDQVETIHKMALHMHEIMQRFSSIAVEMQVAEKRSQDETSKVSHMSGRSS
;
A
#
# COMPACT_ATOMS: atom_id res chain seq x y z
N MET A 1 0.50 14.34 -4.05
CA MET A 1 1.91 14.74 -4.34
C MET A 1 2.71 13.46 -4.46
N ASN A 2 3.27 13.16 -5.65
CA ASN A 2 4.20 12.03 -5.77
C ASN A 2 5.46 12.41 -5.00
N ASN A 3 5.81 11.64 -3.98
CA ASN A 3 7.11 11.75 -3.35
C ASN A 3 8.18 11.49 -4.43
N PRO A 4 9.22 12.33 -4.56
CA PRO A 4 10.29 12.06 -5.51
C PRO A 4 10.95 10.73 -5.16
N HIS A 5 11.22 9.90 -6.18
CA HIS A 5 11.99 8.68 -5.97
C HIS A 5 13.37 9.00 -5.37
N VAL A 6 13.85 8.13 -4.50
CA VAL A 6 15.14 8.30 -3.84
C VAL A 6 16.10 7.19 -4.33
N VAL A 7 17.24 7.61 -4.86
CA VAL A 7 18.33 6.71 -5.27
C VAL A 7 19.46 6.82 -4.25
N LEU A 8 19.79 5.69 -3.63
CA LEU A 8 20.93 5.58 -2.73
C LEU A 8 22.17 5.22 -3.54
N ILE A 9 23.21 6.04 -3.46
CA ILE A 9 24.51 5.78 -4.13
C ILE A 9 25.57 5.52 -3.06
N ILE A 10 26.20 4.36 -3.11
CA ILE A 10 27.29 3.99 -2.20
C ILE A 10 28.57 3.81 -3.04
N ALA A 11 29.57 4.63 -2.81
CA ALA A 11 30.85 4.55 -3.49
C ALA A 11 31.96 5.21 -2.66
N ASP A 12 33.18 4.66 -2.77
CA ASP A 12 34.37 5.26 -2.13
C ASP A 12 35.09 6.27 -3.03
N ASP A 13 34.83 6.20 -4.32
CA ASP A 13 35.33 7.16 -5.29
C ASP A 13 34.32 8.28 -5.52
N ALA A 14 34.70 9.51 -5.20
CA ALA A 14 33.83 10.70 -5.34
C ALA A 14 33.50 11.04 -6.81
N SER A 15 34.26 10.54 -7.79
CA SER A 15 33.98 10.76 -9.20
C SER A 15 32.73 9.99 -9.63
N PHE A 16 32.55 8.77 -9.14
CA PHE A 16 31.44 7.90 -9.53
C PHE A 16 30.05 8.54 -9.27
N PRO A 17 29.70 8.98 -8.05
CA PRO A 17 28.42 9.62 -7.80
C PRO A 17 28.28 10.96 -8.54
N ARG A 18 29.38 11.72 -8.71
CA ARG A 18 29.34 12.99 -9.44
C ARG A 18 28.95 12.78 -10.90
N ASP A 19 29.60 11.82 -11.57
CA ASP A 19 29.36 11.54 -12.98
C ASP A 19 27.94 10.98 -13.17
N LEU A 20 27.49 10.08 -12.30
CA LEU A 20 26.17 9.51 -12.35
C LEU A 20 25.07 10.56 -12.13
N VAL A 21 25.18 11.37 -11.09
CA VAL A 21 24.21 12.44 -10.78
C VAL A 21 24.21 13.49 -11.90
N GLY A 22 25.39 13.91 -12.37
CA GLY A 22 25.51 14.85 -13.49
C GLY A 22 24.82 14.35 -14.76
N ARG A 23 25.01 13.06 -15.09
CA ARG A 23 24.35 12.46 -16.25
C ARG A 23 22.82 12.32 -16.03
N TRP A 24 22.37 11.99 -14.83
CA TRP A 24 20.93 11.86 -14.53
C TRP A 24 20.21 13.21 -14.55
N GLN A 25 20.89 14.30 -14.17
CA GLN A 25 20.34 15.67 -14.22
C GLN A 25 19.99 16.15 -15.63
N THR A 26 20.52 15.49 -16.67
CA THR A 26 20.13 15.77 -18.06
C THR A 26 18.83 15.10 -18.49
N GLU A 27 18.26 14.24 -17.65
CA GLU A 27 17.02 13.54 -17.94
C GLU A 27 15.79 14.37 -17.52
N ARG A 28 14.64 14.06 -18.11
CA ARG A 28 13.37 14.76 -17.84
C ARG A 28 12.86 14.52 -16.42
N ILE A 29 13.15 13.35 -15.85
CA ILE A 29 12.72 12.96 -14.50
C ILE A 29 13.98 12.66 -13.68
N VAL A 30 14.25 13.50 -12.70
CA VAL A 30 15.41 13.39 -11.83
C VAL A 30 14.94 12.94 -10.45
N PRO A 31 15.44 11.80 -9.93
CA PRO A 31 15.17 11.38 -8.57
C PRO A 31 15.94 12.21 -7.55
N ALA A 32 15.59 12.11 -6.28
CA ALA A 32 16.43 12.58 -5.19
C ALA A 32 17.60 11.60 -4.99
N PHE A 33 18.77 12.10 -4.63
CA PHE A 33 19.96 11.28 -4.42
C PHE A 33 20.42 11.36 -2.97
N THR A 34 20.70 10.18 -2.39
CA THR A 34 21.45 10.06 -1.14
C THR A 34 22.80 9.42 -1.46
N VAL A 35 23.88 10.17 -1.26
CA VAL A 35 25.23 9.70 -1.55
C VAL A 35 25.97 9.46 -0.24
N MET A 36 26.61 8.30 -0.10
CA MET A 36 27.42 7.97 1.06
C MET A 36 28.64 7.12 0.69
N SER A 37 29.69 7.24 1.50
CA SER A 37 30.84 6.35 1.41
C SER A 37 30.54 5.01 2.11
N THR A 38 31.35 3.99 1.79
CA THR A 38 31.24 2.68 2.45
C THR A 38 31.52 2.73 3.96
N GLU A 39 32.28 3.72 4.43
CA GLU A 39 32.57 3.91 5.87
C GLU A 39 31.34 4.39 6.66
N LEU A 40 30.52 5.22 6.03
CA LEU A 40 29.30 5.78 6.65
C LEU A 40 28.10 4.82 6.55
N PHE A 41 28.22 3.77 5.75
CA PHE A 41 27.16 2.79 5.59
C PHE A 41 27.12 1.82 6.77
N ASN A 42 26.23 2.09 7.73
CA ASN A 42 25.97 1.23 8.91
C ASN A 42 24.62 0.49 8.83
N GLY A 43 24.13 0.27 7.61
CA GLY A 43 22.77 -0.23 7.36
C GLY A 43 21.77 0.91 7.26
N VAL A 44 21.23 1.10 6.08
CA VAL A 44 20.18 2.12 5.83
C VAL A 44 18.83 1.55 6.22
N ALA A 45 17.99 2.33 6.87
CA ALA A 45 16.63 1.93 7.21
C ALA A 45 15.86 1.54 5.94
N VAL A 46 15.25 0.38 5.96
CA VAL A 46 14.40 -0.13 4.88
C VAL A 46 13.27 0.89 4.63
N GLY A 47 13.17 1.38 3.39
CA GLY A 47 12.17 2.39 3.03
C GLY A 47 12.70 3.81 2.87
N SER A 48 14.01 4.04 3.11
CA SER A 48 14.63 5.36 2.89
C SER A 48 15.06 5.60 1.44
N PHE A 49 14.97 4.59 0.56
CA PHE A 49 15.34 4.66 -0.86
C PHE A 49 14.51 3.69 -1.70
N ASP A 50 14.41 3.96 -3.01
CA ASP A 50 13.71 3.10 -3.97
C ASP A 50 14.65 2.17 -4.75
N VAL A 51 15.89 2.61 -4.98
CA VAL A 51 16.94 1.86 -5.67
C VAL A 51 18.28 2.15 -5.01
N ALA A 52 19.11 1.12 -4.78
CA ALA A 52 20.48 1.29 -4.35
C ALA A 52 21.45 1.05 -5.52
N ILE A 53 22.44 1.93 -5.69
CA ILE A 53 23.50 1.81 -6.68
C ILE A 53 24.83 1.77 -5.94
N ILE A 54 25.56 0.67 -6.10
CA ILE A 54 26.88 0.47 -5.50
C ILE A 54 27.92 0.65 -6.58
N GLY A 55 28.76 1.67 -6.42
CA GLY A 55 29.92 1.91 -7.27
C GLY A 55 31.14 1.10 -6.86
N PRO A 56 32.33 1.47 -7.35
CA PRO A 56 33.58 0.86 -6.93
C PRO A 56 33.79 1.04 -5.42
N VAL A 57 33.98 -0.10 -4.73
CA VAL A 57 34.15 -0.19 -3.27
C VAL A 57 35.54 -0.70 -2.97
N ARG A 58 36.22 -0.02 -2.06
CA ARG A 58 37.54 -0.42 -1.55
C ARG A 58 37.40 -1.27 -0.29
N ASN A 59 38.49 -1.91 0.14
CA ASN A 59 38.62 -2.56 1.44
C ASN A 59 37.69 -3.76 1.74
N GLY A 60 37.27 -4.53 0.74
CA GLY A 60 36.54 -5.80 0.95
C GLY A 60 35.15 -5.65 1.61
N ARG A 61 34.62 -4.43 1.77
CA ARG A 61 33.31 -4.18 2.40
C ARG A 61 32.11 -4.48 1.52
N LEU A 62 32.35 -4.75 0.23
CA LEU A 62 31.27 -4.99 -0.74
C LEU A 62 30.31 -6.10 -0.29
N ALA A 63 30.84 -7.23 0.20
CA ALA A 63 30.00 -8.35 0.64
C ALA A 63 29.08 -7.98 1.82
N ALA A 64 29.61 -7.20 2.79
CA ALA A 64 28.81 -6.74 3.94
C ALA A 64 27.68 -5.79 3.51
N ILE A 65 27.97 -4.88 2.56
CA ILE A 65 26.98 -3.94 2.01
C ILE A 65 25.91 -4.71 1.23
N LEU A 66 26.31 -5.62 0.34
CA LEU A 66 25.40 -6.45 -0.43
C LEU A 66 24.49 -7.29 0.47
N LYS A 67 25.04 -7.94 1.49
CA LYS A 67 24.27 -8.71 2.47
C LYS A 67 23.22 -7.87 3.19
N SER A 68 23.58 -6.65 3.56
CA SER A 68 22.64 -5.73 4.23
C SER A 68 21.52 -5.27 3.30
N LEU A 69 21.83 -4.97 2.05
CA LEU A 69 20.87 -4.47 1.06
C LEU A 69 20.01 -5.58 0.44
N ASP A 70 20.56 -6.78 0.22
CA ASP A 70 19.84 -7.93 -0.35
C ASP A 70 18.75 -8.45 0.60
N ALA A 71 18.88 -8.21 1.89
CA ALA A 71 17.83 -8.49 2.87
C ALA A 71 16.57 -7.62 2.68
N GLY A 72 16.68 -6.49 1.98
CA GLY A 72 15.60 -5.54 1.73
C GLY A 72 14.77 -5.87 0.47
N PRO A 73 13.62 -5.18 0.30
CA PRO A 73 12.76 -5.36 -0.86
C PRO A 73 13.19 -4.55 -2.09
N HIS A 74 14.16 -3.65 -1.94
CA HIS A 74 14.55 -2.69 -2.97
C HIS A 74 15.58 -3.28 -3.93
N PRO A 75 15.53 -2.94 -5.23
CA PRO A 75 16.52 -3.38 -6.19
C PRO A 75 17.91 -2.78 -5.89
N VAL A 76 18.92 -3.59 -6.03
CA VAL A 76 20.33 -3.22 -5.86
C VAL A 76 21.06 -3.40 -7.17
N ILE A 77 21.75 -2.36 -7.63
CA ILE A 77 22.60 -2.39 -8.83
C ILE A 77 24.04 -2.24 -8.35
N CYS A 78 24.89 -3.21 -8.67
CA CYS A 78 26.31 -3.16 -8.35
C CYS A 78 27.13 -3.00 -9.64
N VAL A 79 27.95 -1.96 -9.67
CA VAL A 79 28.86 -1.66 -10.78
C VAL A 79 30.25 -2.14 -10.41
N SER A 80 30.80 -3.08 -11.16
CA SER A 80 32.12 -3.66 -10.94
C SER A 80 33.08 -3.28 -12.08
N GLU A 81 34.33 -3.06 -11.74
CA GLU A 81 35.40 -2.83 -12.72
C GLU A 81 35.99 -4.16 -13.27
N SER A 82 35.81 -5.24 -12.51
CA SER A 82 36.40 -6.57 -12.85
C SER A 82 35.30 -7.60 -13.14
N GLY A 83 35.47 -8.28 -14.30
CA GLY A 83 34.56 -9.37 -14.68
C GLY A 83 34.60 -10.57 -13.74
N SER A 84 35.75 -10.84 -13.08
CA SER A 84 35.87 -11.95 -12.11
C SER A 84 34.99 -11.73 -10.85
N GLN A 85 34.90 -10.51 -10.39
CA GLN A 85 34.01 -10.16 -9.25
C GLN A 85 32.51 -10.34 -9.58
N VAL A 86 32.13 -10.10 -10.83
CA VAL A 86 30.73 -10.25 -11.27
C VAL A 86 30.27 -11.70 -11.11
N HIS A 87 31.08 -12.69 -11.43
CA HIS A 87 30.71 -14.10 -11.31
C HIS A 87 30.55 -14.55 -9.86
N SER A 88 31.44 -14.13 -8.95
CA SER A 88 31.34 -14.49 -7.53
C SER A 88 30.12 -13.84 -6.85
N ILE A 89 29.89 -12.55 -7.12
CA ILE A 89 28.73 -11.84 -6.57
C ILE A 89 27.41 -12.42 -7.09
N ARG A 90 27.34 -12.78 -8.38
CA ARG A 90 26.13 -13.36 -8.97
C ARG A 90 25.75 -14.70 -8.37
N ALA A 91 26.72 -15.51 -7.98
CA ALA A 91 26.48 -16.80 -7.33
C ALA A 91 25.92 -16.63 -5.90
N GLU A 92 26.40 -15.63 -5.18
CA GLU A 92 26.06 -15.39 -3.76
C GLU A 92 24.81 -14.51 -3.60
N TYR A 93 24.61 -13.51 -4.50
CA TYR A 93 23.51 -12.53 -4.43
C TYR A 93 22.72 -12.50 -5.76
N PRO A 94 21.84 -13.46 -6.02
CA PRO A 94 21.13 -13.59 -7.32
C PRO A 94 20.15 -12.46 -7.60
N ARG A 95 19.71 -11.72 -6.57
CA ARG A 95 18.79 -10.58 -6.70
C ARG A 95 19.49 -9.27 -7.07
N VAL A 96 20.81 -9.22 -6.92
CA VAL A 96 21.59 -8.02 -7.22
C VAL A 96 21.82 -7.93 -8.73
N LEU A 97 21.47 -6.79 -9.31
CA LEU A 97 21.73 -6.49 -10.70
C LEU A 97 23.20 -6.10 -10.87
N LEU A 98 23.92 -6.86 -11.66
CA LEU A 98 25.36 -6.67 -11.84
C LEU A 98 25.65 -6.04 -13.20
N MET A 99 26.46 -5.00 -13.18
CA MET A 99 26.94 -4.32 -14.38
C MET A 99 28.44 -4.15 -14.33
N GLN A 100 29.10 -4.44 -15.45
CA GLN A 100 30.51 -4.15 -15.60
C GLN A 100 30.70 -2.74 -16.16
N LYS A 101 31.67 -1.99 -15.62
CA LYS A 101 32.03 -0.66 -16.12
C LYS A 101 32.71 -0.79 -17.49
N HIS A 102 32.13 -0.17 -18.51
CA HIS A 102 32.63 -0.09 -19.89
C HIS A 102 32.50 1.34 -20.42
N GLU A 103 32.83 1.63 -21.66
CA GLU A 103 32.86 3.00 -22.22
C GLU A 103 31.53 3.76 -22.02
N ASN A 104 30.35 3.13 -22.20
CA ASN A 104 29.04 3.75 -22.07
C ASN A 104 28.28 3.29 -20.80
N TRP A 105 29.01 3.01 -19.71
CA TRP A 105 28.42 2.48 -18.48
C TRP A 105 27.38 3.42 -17.85
N LEU A 106 27.57 4.76 -17.96
CA LEU A 106 26.66 5.73 -17.39
C LEU A 106 25.26 5.66 -18.03
N ASP A 107 25.19 5.57 -19.36
CA ASP A 107 23.90 5.46 -20.06
C ASP A 107 23.20 4.14 -19.77
N SER A 108 23.97 3.04 -19.70
CA SER A 108 23.45 1.73 -19.34
C SER A 108 22.94 1.69 -17.89
N LEU A 109 23.69 2.30 -16.96
CA LEU A 109 23.29 2.40 -15.56
C LEU A 109 22.05 3.26 -15.37
N LEU A 110 21.98 4.39 -16.09
CA LEU A 110 20.85 5.27 -16.08
C LEU A 110 19.58 4.57 -16.58
N LEU A 111 19.68 3.84 -17.70
CA LEU A 111 18.57 3.07 -18.23
C LEU A 111 18.11 2.00 -17.23
N LEU A 112 19.04 1.25 -16.66
CA LEU A 112 18.75 0.21 -15.68
C LEU A 112 18.13 0.79 -14.39
N GLY A 113 18.70 1.88 -13.86
CA GLY A 113 18.18 2.58 -12.69
C GLY A 113 16.78 3.15 -12.90
N SER A 114 16.54 3.78 -14.05
CA SER A 114 15.22 4.34 -14.38
C SER A 114 14.16 3.24 -14.54
N GLU A 115 14.55 2.08 -15.10
CA GLU A 115 13.64 0.94 -15.20
C GLU A 115 13.32 0.33 -13.83
N CYS A 116 14.31 0.25 -12.94
CA CYS A 116 14.08 -0.16 -11.54
C CYS A 116 13.11 0.79 -10.82
N LEU A 117 13.25 2.10 -10.99
CA LEU A 117 12.34 3.09 -10.40
C LEU A 117 10.91 2.94 -10.95
N LYS A 118 10.73 2.75 -12.25
CA LYS A 118 9.41 2.50 -12.86
C LYS A 118 8.76 1.24 -12.29
N ARG A 119 9.53 0.16 -12.13
CA ARG A 119 9.02 -1.09 -11.53
C ARG A 119 8.64 -0.90 -10.08
N ALA A 120 9.42 -0.15 -9.29
CA ALA A 120 9.09 0.19 -7.92
C ALA A 120 7.76 0.95 -7.82
N ASP A 121 7.55 1.95 -8.69
CA ASP A 121 6.29 2.71 -8.76
C ASP A 121 5.10 1.81 -9.13
N LEU A 122 5.24 0.94 -10.13
CA LEU A 122 4.19 0.00 -10.52
C LEU A 122 3.85 -0.96 -9.37
N THR A 123 4.85 -1.50 -8.68
CA THR A 123 4.64 -2.39 -7.54
C THR A 123 3.93 -1.68 -6.38
N ALA A 124 4.30 -0.42 -6.11
CA ALA A 124 3.64 0.40 -5.08
C ALA A 124 2.17 0.67 -5.45
N ARG A 125 1.87 0.95 -6.72
CA ARG A 125 0.49 1.14 -7.22
C ARG A 125 -0.33 -0.13 -7.11
N VAL A 126 0.23 -1.28 -7.49
CA VAL A 126 -0.45 -2.59 -7.36
C VAL A 126 -0.79 -2.87 -5.89
N ARG A 127 0.18 -2.75 -4.97
CA ARG A 127 -0.05 -2.94 -3.53
C ARG A 127 -1.13 -2.01 -2.98
N LYS A 128 -1.14 -0.74 -3.40
CA LYS A 128 -2.18 0.21 -3.00
C LYS A 128 -3.56 -0.20 -3.52
N ALA A 129 -3.65 -0.65 -4.77
CA ALA A 129 -4.90 -1.13 -5.37
C ALA A 129 -5.41 -2.40 -4.67
N GLU A 130 -4.53 -3.36 -4.38
CA GLU A 130 -4.87 -4.60 -3.66
C GLU A 130 -5.36 -4.29 -2.23
N HIS A 131 -4.67 -3.39 -1.52
CA HIS A 131 -5.10 -2.98 -0.18
C HIS A 131 -6.48 -2.31 -0.20
N SER A 132 -6.71 -1.40 -1.16
CA SER A 132 -8.01 -0.76 -1.36
C SER A 132 -9.09 -1.78 -1.70
N SER A 133 -8.80 -2.74 -2.59
CA SER A 133 -9.73 -3.82 -2.96
C SER A 133 -10.09 -4.69 -1.75
N THR A 134 -9.11 -5.04 -0.92
CA THR A 134 -9.33 -5.84 0.29
C THR A 134 -10.22 -5.11 1.30
N LEU A 135 -10.00 -3.81 1.50
CA LEU A 135 -10.85 -2.99 2.37
C LEU A 135 -12.27 -2.91 1.84
N ASN A 136 -12.43 -2.69 0.54
CA ASN A 136 -13.75 -2.63 -0.09
C ASN A 136 -14.49 -3.97 0.03
N SER A 137 -13.81 -5.10 -0.16
CA SER A 137 -14.40 -6.43 0.00
C SER A 137 -14.86 -6.70 1.44
N ARG A 138 -14.08 -6.28 2.43
CA ARG A 138 -14.47 -6.39 3.84
C ARG A 138 -15.68 -5.51 4.18
N ASN A 139 -15.71 -4.28 3.67
CA ASN A 139 -16.83 -3.37 3.87
C ASN A 139 -18.11 -3.89 3.21
N ALA A 140 -18.02 -4.46 2.00
CA ALA A 140 -19.14 -5.10 1.31
C ALA A 140 -19.66 -6.32 2.09
N ALA A 141 -18.77 -7.18 2.60
CA ALA A 141 -19.15 -8.33 3.42
C ALA A 141 -19.87 -7.90 4.71
N LEU A 142 -19.39 -6.84 5.38
CA LEU A 142 -20.04 -6.29 6.55
C LEU A 142 -21.43 -5.71 6.22
N GLY A 143 -21.54 -4.98 5.11
CA GLY A 143 -22.80 -4.46 4.61
C GLY A 143 -23.83 -5.56 4.34
N ASN A 144 -23.42 -6.63 3.67
CA ASN A 144 -24.25 -7.80 3.41
C ASN A 144 -24.70 -8.50 4.72
N TYR A 145 -23.77 -8.69 5.66
CA TYR A 145 -24.12 -9.27 6.96
C TYR A 145 -25.19 -8.46 7.71
N ILE A 146 -25.08 -7.13 7.71
CA ILE A 146 -26.06 -6.25 8.33
C ILE A 146 -27.43 -6.36 7.63
N LEU A 147 -27.44 -6.42 6.29
CA LEU A 147 -28.68 -6.56 5.51
C LEU A 147 -29.37 -7.90 5.76
N GLU A 148 -28.61 -8.99 5.81
CA GLU A 148 -29.12 -10.33 6.09
C GLU A 148 -29.75 -10.41 7.48
N ASN A 149 -29.15 -9.78 8.48
CA ASN A 149 -29.62 -9.79 9.85
C ASN A 149 -30.61 -8.67 10.19
N ARG A 150 -30.93 -7.77 9.25
CA ARG A 150 -31.81 -6.61 9.49
C ARG A 150 -33.15 -6.96 10.10
N HIS A 151 -33.77 -8.04 9.61
CA HIS A 151 -35.08 -8.47 10.13
C HIS A 151 -34.98 -8.96 11.57
N GLY A 152 -33.93 -9.69 11.91
CA GLY A 152 -33.67 -10.13 13.29
C GLY A 152 -33.47 -8.95 14.23
N PHE A 153 -32.62 -8.00 13.86
CA PHE A 153 -32.39 -6.79 14.67
C PHE A 153 -33.65 -5.94 14.84
N ASN A 154 -34.41 -5.73 13.76
CA ASN A 154 -35.67 -4.96 13.86
C ASN A 154 -36.68 -5.66 14.75
N ASN A 155 -36.81 -6.98 14.70
CA ASN A 155 -37.73 -7.72 15.57
C ASN A 155 -37.33 -7.60 17.05
N LEU A 156 -36.02 -7.72 17.35
CA LEU A 156 -35.50 -7.55 18.72
C LEU A 156 -35.74 -6.14 19.22
N LEU A 157 -35.46 -5.13 18.44
CA LEU A 157 -35.65 -3.71 18.80
C LEU A 157 -37.14 -3.39 18.98
N THR A 158 -38.01 -3.92 18.11
CA THR A 158 -39.48 -3.74 18.25
C THR A 158 -39.99 -4.37 19.55
N SER A 159 -39.43 -5.55 19.90
CA SER A 159 -39.79 -6.21 21.18
C SER A 159 -39.33 -5.40 22.39
N VAL A 160 -38.10 -4.86 22.38
CA VAL A 160 -37.58 -4.01 23.47
C VAL A 160 -38.39 -2.72 23.60
N LEU A 161 -38.65 -2.08 22.47
CA LEU A 161 -39.45 -0.84 22.43
C LEU A 161 -40.86 -1.08 22.97
N GLY A 162 -41.58 -2.11 22.48
CA GLY A 162 -42.91 -2.43 22.91
C GLY A 162 -43.01 -2.78 24.41
N ASN A 163 -42.08 -3.61 24.91
CA ASN A 163 -42.06 -3.97 26.33
C ASN A 163 -41.73 -2.77 27.24
N SER A 164 -40.76 -1.92 26.83
CA SER A 164 -40.40 -0.74 27.59
C SER A 164 -41.57 0.29 27.61
N GLU A 165 -42.29 0.44 26.50
CA GLU A 165 -43.45 1.30 26.40
C GLU A 165 -44.61 0.81 27.30
N LEU A 166 -44.91 -0.51 27.26
CA LEU A 166 -45.92 -1.11 28.13
C LEU A 166 -45.54 -0.93 29.60
N LEU A 167 -44.31 -1.12 30.01
CA LEU A 167 -43.86 -0.91 31.38
C LEU A 167 -44.06 0.55 31.83
N LEU A 168 -43.75 1.50 30.93
CA LEU A 168 -43.94 2.94 31.24
C LEU A 168 -45.40 3.34 31.32
N MET A 169 -46.30 2.70 30.56
CA MET A 169 -47.72 3.02 30.53
C MET A 169 -48.51 2.30 31.62
N GLU A 170 -48.26 1.01 31.86
CA GLU A 170 -49.11 0.18 32.73
C GLU A 170 -48.65 0.10 34.20
N CYS A 171 -47.33 0.22 34.45
CA CYS A 171 -46.78 0.07 35.80
C CYS A 171 -46.84 1.40 36.58
N LYS A 172 -47.97 1.68 37.22
CA LYS A 172 -48.10 2.81 38.17
C LYS A 172 -47.33 2.60 39.48
N THR A 173 -46.80 1.38 39.70
CA THR A 173 -46.10 0.97 40.93
C THR A 173 -44.57 0.99 40.78
N LEU A 174 -44.04 1.37 39.63
CA LEU A 174 -42.60 1.54 39.47
C LEU A 174 -42.13 2.71 40.36
N ASP A 175 -41.04 2.47 41.10
CA ASP A 175 -40.34 3.56 41.77
C ASP A 175 -39.71 4.51 40.74
N GLU A 176 -39.38 5.71 41.16
CA GLU A 176 -38.83 6.74 40.28
C GLU A 176 -37.52 6.26 39.59
N THR A 177 -36.68 5.53 40.31
CA THR A 177 -35.41 4.99 39.78
C THR A 177 -35.64 3.93 38.70
N ALA A 178 -36.58 3.00 38.92
CA ALA A 178 -36.92 1.97 37.95
C ALA A 178 -37.59 2.57 36.70
N ARG A 179 -38.40 3.59 36.87
CA ARG A 179 -39.00 4.31 35.75
C ARG A 179 -37.95 5.00 34.88
N ASP A 180 -36.97 5.69 35.48
CA ASP A 180 -35.87 6.34 34.79
C ASP A 180 -35.01 5.34 34.01
N GLN A 181 -34.79 4.15 34.60
CA GLN A 181 -34.05 3.08 33.93
C GLN A 181 -34.79 2.56 32.69
N VAL A 182 -36.10 2.31 32.79
CA VAL A 182 -36.93 1.86 31.66
C VAL A 182 -37.00 2.94 30.58
N GLU A 183 -37.13 4.20 30.95
CA GLU A 183 -37.09 5.32 30.00
C GLU A 183 -35.74 5.42 29.27
N THR A 184 -34.66 5.18 29.99
CA THR A 184 -33.33 5.13 29.41
C THR A 184 -33.18 3.96 28.40
N ILE A 185 -33.66 2.77 28.74
CA ILE A 185 -33.70 1.62 27.85
C ILE A 185 -34.53 1.92 26.60
N HIS A 186 -35.68 2.52 26.75
CA HIS A 186 -36.54 2.91 25.63
C HIS A 186 -35.83 3.89 24.68
N LYS A 187 -35.20 4.96 25.21
CA LYS A 187 -34.42 5.93 24.44
C LYS A 187 -33.26 5.30 23.72
N MET A 188 -32.54 4.39 24.38
CA MET A 188 -31.41 3.66 23.74
C MET A 188 -31.90 2.75 22.61
N ALA A 189 -33.02 2.04 22.78
CA ALA A 189 -33.59 1.20 21.74
C ALA A 189 -34.06 2.01 20.52
N LEU A 190 -34.68 3.19 20.72
CA LEU A 190 -35.02 4.11 19.64
C LEU A 190 -33.76 4.55 18.87
N HIS A 191 -32.72 4.94 19.59
CA HIS A 191 -31.45 5.35 18.95
C HIS A 191 -30.79 4.21 18.14
N MET A 192 -30.79 3.00 18.68
CA MET A 192 -30.33 1.82 17.95
C MET A 192 -31.17 1.55 16.69
N HIS A 193 -32.50 1.73 16.78
CA HIS A 193 -33.38 1.58 15.62
C HIS A 193 -33.04 2.59 14.52
N GLU A 194 -32.79 3.85 14.85
CA GLU A 194 -32.36 4.88 13.90
C GLU A 194 -31.01 4.53 13.24
N ILE A 195 -30.05 4.06 14.02
CA ILE A 195 -28.75 3.61 13.50
C ILE A 195 -28.95 2.47 12.51
N MET A 196 -29.74 1.46 12.83
CA MET A 196 -30.03 0.33 11.95
C MET A 196 -30.71 0.75 10.65
N GLN A 197 -31.61 1.72 10.70
CA GLN A 197 -32.26 2.31 9.52
C GLN A 197 -31.22 2.97 8.60
N ARG A 198 -30.32 3.78 9.16
CA ARG A 198 -29.23 4.42 8.40
C ARG A 198 -28.28 3.41 7.77
N PHE A 199 -27.86 2.38 8.50
CA PHE A 199 -27.04 1.31 7.95
C PHE A 199 -27.74 0.59 6.79
N SER A 200 -29.02 0.31 6.92
CA SER A 200 -29.81 -0.33 5.87
C SER A 200 -29.86 0.51 4.58
N SER A 201 -30.04 1.83 4.72
CA SER A 201 -30.06 2.75 3.57
C SER A 201 -28.71 2.78 2.86
N ILE A 202 -27.62 2.94 3.62
CA ILE A 202 -26.26 2.96 3.07
C ILE A 202 -25.93 1.63 2.35
N ALA A 203 -26.27 0.50 2.94
CA ALA A 203 -26.00 -0.80 2.35
C ALA A 203 -26.77 -1.01 1.03
N VAL A 204 -28.03 -0.53 0.94
CA VAL A 204 -28.80 -0.57 -0.32
C VAL A 204 -28.17 0.35 -1.38
N GLU A 205 -27.76 1.55 -1.00
CA GLU A 205 -27.08 2.48 -1.92
C GLU A 205 -25.78 1.88 -2.47
N MET A 206 -24.99 1.22 -1.60
CA MET A 206 -23.76 0.53 -2.02
C MET A 206 -24.03 -0.61 -3.01
N GLN A 207 -25.06 -1.42 -2.78
CA GLN A 207 -25.45 -2.49 -3.71
C GLN A 207 -25.90 -1.95 -5.08
N VAL A 208 -26.63 -0.84 -5.09
CA VAL A 208 -27.05 -0.19 -6.35
C VAL A 208 -25.87 0.38 -7.10
N ALA A 209 -24.92 1.00 -6.40
CA ALA A 209 -23.70 1.53 -6.99
C ALA A 209 -22.81 0.41 -7.58
N GLU A 210 -22.69 -0.72 -6.89
CA GLU A 210 -21.92 -1.87 -7.35
C GLU A 210 -22.52 -2.52 -8.60
N LYS A 211 -23.84 -2.69 -8.64
CA LYS A 211 -24.52 -3.17 -9.85
C LYS A 211 -24.32 -2.26 -11.05
N ARG A 212 -24.38 -0.94 -10.87
CA ARG A 212 -24.15 0.02 -11.95
C ARG A 212 -22.72 -0.09 -12.51
N SER A 213 -21.73 -0.21 -11.64
CA SER A 213 -20.33 -0.34 -12.05
C SER A 213 -20.07 -1.66 -12.81
N GLN A 214 -20.72 -2.75 -12.42
CA GLN A 214 -20.64 -4.04 -13.11
C GLN A 214 -21.31 -3.98 -14.49
N ASP A 215 -22.46 -3.33 -14.62
CA ASP A 215 -23.17 -3.15 -15.88
C ASP A 215 -22.37 -2.27 -16.87
N GLU A 216 -21.70 -1.23 -16.39
CA GLU A 216 -20.83 -0.39 -17.21
C GLU A 216 -19.61 -1.16 -17.70
N THR A 217 -18.97 -1.94 -16.85
CA THR A 217 -17.81 -2.77 -17.19
C THR A 217 -18.18 -3.83 -18.24
N SER A 218 -19.35 -4.44 -18.09
CA SER A 218 -19.88 -5.43 -19.07
C SER A 218 -20.18 -4.81 -20.42
N LYS A 219 -20.70 -3.60 -20.48
CA LYS A 219 -20.95 -2.87 -21.74
C LYS A 219 -19.67 -2.51 -22.48
N VAL A 220 -18.62 -2.09 -21.75
CA VAL A 220 -17.31 -1.75 -22.33
C VAL A 220 -16.65 -3.00 -22.93
N SER A 221 -16.71 -4.14 -22.25
CA SER A 221 -16.14 -5.40 -22.75
C SER A 221 -16.87 -5.94 -24.00
N HIS A 222 -18.19 -5.74 -24.11
CA HIS A 222 -18.97 -6.11 -25.30
C HIS A 222 -18.72 -5.20 -26.51
N MET A 223 -18.33 -3.93 -26.29
CA MET A 223 -18.00 -3.01 -27.38
C MET A 223 -16.61 -3.25 -27.96
N SER A 224 -15.64 -3.67 -27.14
CA SER A 224 -14.28 -3.99 -27.60
C SER A 224 -14.17 -5.32 -28.37
N GLY A 225 -15.11 -6.25 -28.18
CA GLY A 225 -15.16 -7.54 -28.89
C GLY A 225 -15.81 -7.51 -30.27
N ARG A 226 -16.35 -6.36 -30.72
CA ARG A 226 -17.01 -6.22 -32.04
C ARG A 226 -16.16 -5.54 -33.11
N SER A 227 -14.91 -5.19 -32.82
CA SER A 227 -13.99 -4.51 -33.76
C SER A 227 -12.81 -5.41 -34.20
N SER A 228 -13.02 -6.73 -34.25
CA SER A 228 -12.04 -7.67 -34.83
C SER A 228 -12.69 -8.42 -35.97
#